data_ba2754a780e8a02071e95cf8fed6b2df
#
_entry.id   ba2754a780e8a02071e95cf8fed6b2df
#
_cell.length_a   1.000
_cell.length_b   1.000
_cell.length_c   1.000
_cell.angle_alpha   90.00
_cell.angle_beta   90.00
_cell.angle_gamma   90.00
#
_symmetry.space_group_name_H-M   'P 1'
#
loop_
_entity.id
_entity.type
_entity.pdbx_description
1 polymer ?
#
loop_
_entity_poly.entity_id
_entity_poly.type
_entity_poly.pdbx_seq_one_letter_code
_entity_poly.pdbx_strand_id
1 'polypeptide(L)'
;MIHIRTGQFAVNANGRRYVFNPCFAAMAKIGDDRQLVQYFATIHGSKYPSRLPADVDLRNRILARCYGEVLQTCIHILNCCTEDEIGPLVGVCEFTPSGKLRLRPGMMPLEDVVTLARHCLFHGMIGDGPEEASGEQPEGEYKPTFDVLDFVYSAVAHLGMSEDEAWAMTMTGYRAAIRAKLPPDERTEKAKPNVQINKQAYDERMEAARKALERMKNRKHKKAR
;
A
#
# COMPACT_ATOMS: atom_id res chain seq x y z
N MET A 1 -7.78 -1.94 22.92
CA MET A 1 -8.28 -3.05 22.05
C MET A 1 -7.71 -2.82 20.63
N ILE A 2 -7.30 -3.86 19.90
CA ILE A 2 -6.80 -3.72 18.52
C ILE A 2 -7.89 -4.09 17.55
N HIS A 3 -8.19 -3.20 16.62
CA HIS A 3 -9.23 -3.38 15.60
C HIS A 3 -8.58 -3.80 14.26
N ILE A 4 -8.27 -5.07 14.11
CA ILE A 4 -7.61 -5.62 12.90
C ILE A 4 -8.39 -5.29 11.63
N ARG A 5 -9.72 -5.31 11.69
CA ARG A 5 -10.60 -5.00 10.53
C ARG A 5 -10.49 -3.56 10.04
N THR A 6 -9.96 -2.65 10.85
CA THR A 6 -9.73 -1.26 10.48
C THR A 6 -8.27 -0.98 10.10
N GLY A 7 -7.43 -2.01 10.01
CA GLY A 7 -6.03 -1.89 9.64
C GLY A 7 -5.06 -1.72 10.81
N GLN A 8 -5.56 -1.76 12.08
CA GLN A 8 -4.69 -1.80 13.24
C GLN A 8 -4.06 -3.18 13.40
N PHE A 9 -2.80 -3.24 13.79
CA PHE A 9 -2.10 -4.50 14.03
C PHE A 9 -1.09 -4.39 15.16
N ALA A 10 -0.59 -5.54 15.62
CA ALA A 10 0.51 -5.59 16.57
C ALA A 10 1.55 -6.61 16.17
N VAL A 11 2.80 -6.30 16.47
CA VAL A 11 3.96 -7.18 16.33
C VAL A 11 4.47 -7.55 17.71
N ASN A 12 4.65 -8.84 17.97
CA ASN A 12 5.26 -9.33 19.20
C ASN A 12 6.70 -9.75 18.91
N ALA A 13 7.66 -9.13 19.57
CA ALA A 13 9.08 -9.45 19.44
C ALA A 13 9.76 -9.37 20.81
N ASN A 14 10.54 -10.40 21.16
CA ASN A 14 11.27 -10.52 22.45
C ASN A 14 10.41 -10.17 23.68
N GLY A 15 9.17 -10.65 23.73
CA GLY A 15 8.25 -10.42 24.86
C GLY A 15 7.65 -9.00 24.91
N ARG A 16 8.02 -8.11 24.01
CA ARG A 16 7.42 -6.77 23.86
C ARG A 16 6.41 -6.77 22.72
N ARG A 17 5.29 -6.10 22.94
CA ARG A 17 4.23 -5.89 21.98
C ARG A 17 4.29 -4.47 21.46
N TYR A 18 4.39 -4.32 20.13
CA TYR A 18 4.38 -3.07 19.42
C TYR A 18 3.03 -2.93 18.71
N VAL A 19 2.31 -1.83 18.95
CA VAL A 19 0.97 -1.60 18.39
C VAL A 19 1.06 -0.51 17.34
N PHE A 20 0.49 -0.77 16.16
CA PHE A 20 0.45 0.16 15.04
C PHE A 20 -0.99 0.53 14.71
N ASN A 21 -1.24 1.84 14.59
CA ASN A 21 -2.53 2.41 14.24
C ASN A 21 -2.37 3.41 13.08
N PRO A 22 -2.67 3.04 11.84
CA PRO A 22 -2.60 3.94 10.68
C PRO A 22 -3.82 4.88 10.61
N CYS A 23 -4.07 5.65 11.67
CA CYS A 23 -5.17 6.61 11.74
C CYS A 23 -4.83 7.92 11.02
N PHE A 24 -5.81 8.80 10.86
CA PHE A 24 -5.62 10.11 10.22
C PHE A 24 -4.58 10.96 10.94
N ALA A 25 -4.53 10.92 12.26
CA ALA A 25 -3.49 11.59 13.04
C ALA A 25 -2.08 11.05 12.70
N ALA A 26 -1.93 9.74 12.47
CA ALA A 26 -0.68 9.16 12.01
C ALA A 26 -0.31 9.63 10.59
N MET A 27 -1.27 9.69 9.68
CA MET A 27 -1.04 10.20 8.32
C MET A 27 -0.57 11.65 8.34
N ALA A 28 -1.19 12.52 9.15
CA ALA A 28 -0.75 13.91 9.31
C ALA A 28 0.68 14.04 9.90
N LYS A 29 1.11 13.09 10.74
CA LYS A 29 2.49 13.04 11.27
C LYS A 29 3.51 12.59 10.20
N ILE A 30 3.11 11.76 9.23
CA ILE A 30 3.99 11.24 8.17
C ILE A 30 4.45 12.37 7.25
N GLY A 31 3.57 13.29 6.89
CA GLY A 31 3.90 14.40 6.02
C GLY A 31 2.69 15.19 5.55
N ASP A 32 2.95 16.19 4.69
CA ASP A 32 1.91 16.95 4.02
C ASP A 32 1.22 16.13 2.90
N ASP A 33 0.16 16.69 2.33
CA ASP A 33 -0.69 16.05 1.31
C ASP A 33 0.08 15.51 0.10
N ARG A 34 1.16 16.20 -0.31
CA ARG A 34 2.02 15.80 -1.43
C ARG A 34 3.03 14.76 -1.00
N GLN A 35 3.61 14.92 0.20
CA GLN A 35 4.58 13.98 0.75
C GLN A 35 3.96 12.61 0.97
N LEU A 36 2.72 12.53 1.44
CA LEU A 36 2.00 11.26 1.59
C LEU A 36 1.93 10.48 0.27
N VAL A 37 1.55 11.16 -0.82
CA VAL A 37 1.49 10.53 -2.15
C VAL A 37 2.89 10.14 -2.64
N GLN A 38 3.92 10.96 -2.39
CA GLN A 38 5.30 10.63 -2.74
C GLN A 38 5.83 9.42 -1.96
N TYR A 39 5.54 9.33 -0.66
CA TYR A 39 5.92 8.18 0.16
C TYR A 39 5.20 6.91 -0.28
N PHE A 40 3.91 7.00 -0.59
CA PHE A 40 3.17 5.89 -1.17
C PHE A 40 3.83 5.40 -2.47
N ALA A 41 4.13 6.29 -3.41
CA ALA A 41 4.81 5.94 -4.64
C ALA A 41 6.22 5.35 -4.38
N THR A 42 6.97 5.91 -3.42
CA THR A 42 8.32 5.46 -3.07
C THR A 42 8.32 4.01 -2.59
N ILE A 43 7.45 3.65 -1.64
CA ILE A 43 7.40 2.28 -1.11
C ILE A 43 6.83 1.26 -2.11
N HIS A 44 6.15 1.72 -3.17
CA HIS A 44 5.68 0.90 -4.29
C HIS A 44 6.65 0.86 -5.47
N GLY A 45 7.87 1.38 -5.30
CA GLY A 45 8.96 1.18 -6.25
C GLY A 45 9.18 2.28 -7.27
N SER A 46 8.54 3.47 -7.13
CA SER A 46 8.75 4.60 -8.07
C SER A 46 10.19 5.12 -8.11
N LYS A 47 11.00 4.84 -7.09
CA LYS A 47 12.40 5.24 -7.02
C LYS A 47 13.34 4.38 -7.84
N TYR A 48 12.90 3.17 -8.24
CA TYR A 48 13.74 2.30 -9.05
C TYR A 48 13.70 2.73 -10.51
N PRO A 49 14.88 2.97 -11.14
CA PRO A 49 14.93 3.38 -12.53
C PRO A 49 14.48 2.24 -13.46
N SER A 50 13.75 2.58 -14.52
CA SER A 50 13.29 1.61 -15.52
C SER A 50 14.43 1.00 -16.34
N ARG A 51 15.58 1.67 -16.40
CA ARG A 51 16.80 1.18 -17.06
C ARG A 51 18.00 1.32 -16.12
N LEU A 52 18.74 0.24 -15.97
CA LEU A 52 19.95 0.21 -15.17
C LEU A 52 21.20 0.24 -16.07
N PRO A 53 22.29 0.88 -15.64
CA PRO A 53 23.55 0.88 -16.39
C PRO A 53 24.14 -0.53 -16.49
N ALA A 54 24.92 -0.77 -17.54
CA ALA A 54 25.62 -2.04 -17.75
C ALA A 54 26.75 -2.25 -16.72
N ASP A 55 27.36 -1.16 -16.26
CA ASP A 55 28.40 -1.20 -15.22
C ASP A 55 27.82 -1.74 -13.91
N VAL A 56 28.41 -2.83 -13.41
CA VAL A 56 27.92 -3.56 -12.23
C VAL A 56 28.03 -2.73 -10.97
N ASP A 57 29.14 -2.00 -10.79
CA ASP A 57 29.39 -1.21 -9.58
C ASP A 57 28.47 0.00 -9.50
N LEU A 58 28.28 0.68 -10.63
CA LEU A 58 27.34 1.80 -10.72
C LEU A 58 25.90 1.34 -10.50
N ARG A 59 25.51 0.21 -11.11
CA ARG A 59 24.20 -0.41 -10.91
C ARG A 59 23.94 -0.74 -9.44
N ASN A 60 24.90 -1.39 -8.78
CA ASN A 60 24.77 -1.75 -7.37
C ASN A 60 24.67 -0.52 -6.46
N ARG A 61 25.38 0.54 -6.74
CA ARG A 61 25.26 1.81 -5.99
C ARG A 61 23.88 2.44 -6.17
N ILE A 62 23.36 2.47 -7.39
CA ILE A 62 22.00 2.99 -7.66
C ILE A 62 20.95 2.17 -6.92
N LEU A 63 21.01 0.84 -7.03
CA LEU A 63 20.06 -0.05 -6.35
C LEU A 63 20.15 0.08 -4.83
N ALA A 64 21.35 0.14 -4.26
CA ALA A 64 21.54 0.33 -2.82
C ALA A 64 20.97 1.66 -2.34
N ARG A 65 21.11 2.73 -3.13
CA ARG A 65 20.51 4.03 -2.81
C ARG A 65 18.99 3.98 -2.85
N CYS A 66 18.40 3.45 -3.93
CA CYS A 66 16.95 3.30 -4.05
C CYS A 66 16.39 2.46 -2.90
N TYR A 67 17.02 1.34 -2.58
CA TYR A 67 16.63 0.49 -1.48
C TYR A 67 16.72 1.19 -0.13
N GLY A 68 17.78 1.94 0.12
CA GLY A 68 17.95 2.73 1.34
C GLY A 68 16.88 3.80 1.48
N GLU A 69 16.53 4.53 0.40
CA GLU A 69 15.44 5.52 0.40
C GLU A 69 14.08 4.87 0.71
N VAL A 70 13.80 3.69 0.13
CA VAL A 70 12.58 2.93 0.42
C VAL A 70 12.53 2.52 1.89
N LEU A 71 13.61 1.96 2.43
CA LEU A 71 13.66 1.53 3.84
C LEU A 71 13.53 2.70 4.81
N GLN A 72 14.21 3.82 4.58
CA GLN A 72 14.07 5.02 5.41
C GLN A 72 12.62 5.51 5.42
N THR A 73 11.96 5.53 4.26
CA THR A 73 10.55 5.89 4.15
C THR A 73 9.66 4.91 4.91
N CYS A 74 9.91 3.59 4.81
CA CYS A 74 9.16 2.58 5.55
C CYS A 74 9.31 2.74 7.07
N ILE A 75 10.53 2.94 7.56
CA ILE A 75 10.81 3.15 8.98
C ILE A 75 10.11 4.43 9.48
N HIS A 76 10.14 5.52 8.70
CA HIS A 76 9.45 6.76 9.02
C HIS A 76 7.94 6.55 9.15
N ILE A 77 7.31 5.88 8.18
CA ILE A 77 5.87 5.57 8.20
C ILE A 77 5.50 4.76 9.45
N LEU A 78 6.26 3.71 9.74
CA LEU A 78 6.01 2.87 10.92
C LEU A 78 6.16 3.66 12.23
N ASN A 79 7.17 4.52 12.35
CA ASN A 79 7.35 5.39 13.52
C ASN A 79 6.16 6.35 13.73
N CYS A 80 5.56 6.86 12.66
CA CYS A 80 4.40 7.75 12.76
C CYS A 80 3.10 7.00 13.14
N CYS A 81 3.02 5.69 12.87
CA CYS A 81 1.84 4.87 13.13
C CYS A 81 1.84 4.22 14.52
N THR A 82 2.81 4.50 15.37
CA THR A 82 2.90 3.94 16.72
C THR A 82 3.39 4.97 17.72
N GLU A 83 3.07 4.76 19.00
CA GLU A 83 3.65 5.50 20.13
C GLU A 83 4.84 4.74 20.74
N ASP A 84 5.12 3.53 20.28
CA ASP A 84 6.23 2.70 20.77
C ASP A 84 7.55 3.11 20.12
N GLU A 85 8.66 2.98 20.86
CA GLU A 85 10.01 3.08 20.29
C GLU A 85 10.34 1.82 19.49
N ILE A 86 10.29 1.90 18.16
CA ILE A 86 10.46 0.76 17.26
C ILE A 86 11.89 0.54 16.75
N GLY A 87 12.87 1.36 17.16
CA GLY A 87 14.27 1.21 16.75
C GLY A 87 14.81 -0.22 16.93
N PRO A 88 14.63 -0.88 18.06
CA PRO A 88 15.03 -2.27 18.25
C PRO A 88 14.33 -3.27 17.29
N LEU A 89 13.09 -2.97 16.90
CA LEU A 89 12.28 -3.82 16.04
C LEU A 89 12.70 -3.70 14.57
N VAL A 90 12.76 -2.49 14.03
CA VAL A 90 12.97 -2.22 12.60
C VAL A 90 14.43 -1.97 12.24
N GLY A 91 15.28 -1.64 13.23
CA GLY A 91 16.68 -1.30 13.00
C GLY A 91 16.89 0.14 12.55
N VAL A 92 18.08 0.39 11.99
CA VAL A 92 18.52 1.72 11.54
C VAL A 92 19.00 1.65 10.10
N CYS A 93 18.52 2.57 9.29
CA CYS A 93 18.90 2.74 7.89
C CYS A 93 19.31 4.20 7.65
N GLU A 94 20.58 4.43 7.38
CA GLU A 94 21.16 5.78 7.25
C GLU A 94 22.10 5.86 6.05
N PHE A 95 22.21 7.04 5.45
CA PHE A 95 23.28 7.33 4.52
C PHE A 95 24.42 8.06 5.24
N THR A 96 25.64 7.56 5.04
CA THR A 96 26.83 8.26 5.52
C THR A 96 27.03 9.58 4.74
N PRO A 97 27.83 10.54 5.25
CA PRO A 97 28.17 11.75 4.50
C PRO A 97 28.78 11.48 3.11
N SER A 98 29.43 10.31 2.95
CA SER A 98 29.96 9.84 1.65
C SER A 98 28.93 9.17 0.74
N GLY A 99 27.64 9.16 1.13
CA GLY A 99 26.54 8.56 0.37
C GLY A 99 26.46 7.03 0.42
N LYS A 100 27.23 6.36 1.29
CA LYS A 100 27.15 4.90 1.47
C LYS A 100 25.97 4.57 2.40
N LEU A 101 25.19 3.56 2.02
CA LEU A 101 24.13 3.01 2.86
C LEU A 101 24.73 2.26 4.07
N ARG A 102 24.34 2.68 5.28
CA ARG A 102 24.61 2.01 6.54
C ARG A 102 23.33 1.39 7.05
N LEU A 103 23.27 0.07 7.04
CA LEU A 103 22.12 -0.68 7.48
C LEU A 103 22.47 -1.49 8.73
N ARG A 104 21.69 -1.35 9.78
CA ARG A 104 21.71 -2.18 10.99
C ARG A 104 20.32 -2.79 11.14
N PRO A 105 20.13 -4.07 10.76
CA PRO A 105 18.83 -4.71 10.87
C PRO A 105 18.41 -4.78 12.35
N GLY A 106 17.10 -4.62 12.58
CA GLY A 106 16.46 -4.88 13.86
C GLY A 106 16.10 -6.37 14.02
N MET A 107 15.14 -6.63 14.89
CA MET A 107 14.59 -7.96 15.12
C MET A 107 13.69 -8.44 13.98
N MET A 108 13.10 -7.50 13.24
CA MET A 108 12.19 -7.78 12.13
C MET A 108 12.98 -7.91 10.82
N PRO A 109 12.67 -8.90 9.97
CA PRO A 109 13.18 -8.94 8.59
C PRO A 109 12.82 -7.67 7.81
N LEU A 110 13.75 -7.18 6.97
CA LEU A 110 13.55 -5.93 6.22
C LEU A 110 12.37 -6.00 5.25
N GLU A 111 12.05 -7.17 4.75
CA GLU A 111 10.90 -7.43 3.87
C GLU A 111 9.57 -7.20 4.62
N ASP A 112 9.53 -7.59 5.90
CA ASP A 112 8.36 -7.37 6.76
C ASP A 112 8.22 -5.88 7.10
N VAL A 113 9.32 -5.14 7.30
CA VAL A 113 9.30 -3.68 7.50
C VAL A 113 8.62 -3.00 6.30
N VAL A 114 8.97 -3.38 5.06
CA VAL A 114 8.36 -2.84 3.85
C VAL A 114 6.88 -3.24 3.75
N THR A 115 6.56 -4.49 4.04
CA THR A 115 5.19 -5.02 3.98
C THR A 115 4.27 -4.30 4.97
N LEU A 116 4.72 -4.11 6.21
CA LEU A 116 3.95 -3.42 7.24
C LEU A 116 3.79 -1.93 6.96
N ALA A 117 4.81 -1.26 6.42
CA ALA A 117 4.70 0.13 6.00
C ALA A 117 3.68 0.31 4.85
N ARG A 118 3.65 -0.61 3.89
CA ARG A 118 2.62 -0.64 2.84
C ARG A 118 1.22 -0.85 3.43
N HIS A 119 1.08 -1.76 4.38
CA HIS A 119 -0.17 -1.98 5.10
C HIS A 119 -0.65 -0.70 5.81
N CYS A 120 0.26 0.01 6.51
CA CYS A 120 -0.08 1.28 7.16
C CYS A 120 -0.61 2.32 6.16
N LEU A 121 0.10 2.57 5.06
CA LEU A 121 -0.37 3.54 4.06
C LEU A 121 -1.64 3.08 3.35
N PHE A 122 -1.79 1.79 3.09
CA PHE A 122 -3.01 1.27 2.49
C PHE A 122 -4.23 1.58 3.36
N HIS A 123 -4.20 1.20 4.64
CA HIS A 123 -5.31 1.41 5.57
C HIS A 123 -5.47 2.87 6.04
N GLY A 124 -4.41 3.66 5.96
CA GLY A 124 -4.42 5.09 6.31
C GLY A 124 -4.88 6.02 5.20
N MET A 125 -4.62 5.67 3.93
CA MET A 125 -4.91 6.54 2.78
C MET A 125 -5.97 5.96 1.83
N ILE A 126 -5.87 4.67 1.48
CA ILE A 126 -6.76 4.05 0.49
C ILE A 126 -7.97 3.44 1.17
N GLY A 127 -7.73 2.64 2.22
CA GLY A 127 -8.75 1.92 2.94
C GLY A 127 -9.20 0.63 2.24
N ASP A 128 -9.60 -0.35 3.05
CA ASP A 128 -10.21 -1.60 2.58
C ASP A 128 -11.69 -1.38 2.29
N GLY A 129 -12.17 -1.96 1.23
CA GLY A 129 -13.57 -1.89 0.83
C GLY A 129 -13.81 -2.83 -0.36
N PRO A 130 -15.05 -3.25 -0.65
CA PRO A 130 -15.33 -3.88 -1.91
C PRO A 130 -14.80 -2.95 -3.01
N GLU A 131 -13.99 -3.49 -3.92
CA GLU A 131 -13.64 -2.77 -5.15
C GLU A 131 -14.96 -2.26 -5.71
N GLU A 132 -15.09 -0.92 -5.77
CA GLU A 132 -16.11 -0.35 -6.62
C GLU A 132 -15.79 -0.93 -7.98
N ALA A 133 -16.67 -1.88 -8.41
CA ALA A 133 -16.52 -2.51 -9.71
C ALA A 133 -16.21 -1.39 -10.67
N SER A 134 -15.11 -1.50 -11.37
CA SER A 134 -14.58 -0.51 -12.29
C SER A 134 -15.59 -0.22 -13.42
N GLY A 135 -16.72 0.38 -13.03
CA GLY A 135 -17.50 1.23 -13.89
C GLY A 135 -16.59 2.41 -14.20
N GLU A 136 -16.47 2.74 -15.47
CA GLU A 136 -15.73 3.85 -16.03
C GLU A 136 -15.50 4.91 -14.98
N GLN A 137 -14.26 4.98 -14.47
CA GLN A 137 -13.90 6.08 -13.58
C GLN A 137 -14.28 7.33 -14.38
N PRO A 138 -15.17 8.19 -13.86
CA PRO A 138 -15.33 9.48 -14.50
C PRO A 138 -13.90 9.98 -14.61
N GLU A 139 -13.52 10.56 -15.76
CA GLU A 139 -12.22 11.19 -15.96
C GLU A 139 -12.03 12.25 -14.88
N GLY A 140 -11.82 11.80 -13.66
CA GLY A 140 -11.55 12.59 -12.48
C GLY A 140 -10.12 13.04 -12.61
N GLU A 141 -9.94 14.33 -12.65
CA GLU A 141 -8.65 14.98 -12.61
C GLU A 141 -7.81 14.32 -11.51
N TYR A 142 -6.71 13.65 -11.87
CA TYR A 142 -5.80 13.01 -10.92
C TYR A 142 -5.32 14.06 -9.92
N LYS A 143 -5.80 14.01 -8.68
CA LYS A 143 -5.32 14.88 -7.61
C LYS A 143 -4.04 14.29 -7.05
N PRO A 144 -2.89 14.94 -7.25
CA PRO A 144 -1.59 14.45 -6.74
C PRO A 144 -1.42 14.74 -5.23
N THR A 145 -2.52 14.93 -4.51
CA THR A 145 -2.56 15.30 -3.10
C THR A 145 -3.57 14.44 -2.35
N PHE A 146 -3.25 14.14 -1.10
CA PHE A 146 -4.14 13.44 -0.18
C PHE A 146 -4.34 14.31 1.05
N ASP A 147 -5.45 15.07 1.10
CA ASP A 147 -5.76 15.94 2.22
C ASP A 147 -6.46 15.16 3.34
N VAL A 148 -5.75 14.97 4.45
CA VAL A 148 -6.26 14.28 5.64
C VAL A 148 -7.41 15.04 6.28
N LEU A 149 -7.37 16.39 6.26
CA LEU A 149 -8.39 17.24 6.88
C LEU A 149 -9.76 17.07 6.23
N ASP A 150 -9.78 16.88 4.91
CA ASP A 150 -11.04 16.64 4.18
C ASP A 150 -11.77 15.42 4.75
N PHE A 151 -11.05 14.35 5.11
CA PHE A 151 -11.65 13.15 5.69
C PHE A 151 -12.04 13.32 7.15
N VAL A 152 -11.22 14.02 7.94
CA VAL A 152 -11.53 14.31 9.35
C VAL A 152 -12.80 15.14 9.46
N TYR A 153 -12.88 16.27 8.75
CA TYR A 153 -14.07 17.10 8.80
C TYR A 153 -15.28 16.50 8.12
N SER A 154 -15.08 15.67 7.10
CA SER A 154 -16.16 14.86 6.55
C SER A 154 -16.71 13.84 7.57
N ALA A 155 -15.86 13.22 8.38
CA ALA A 155 -16.31 12.35 9.46
C ALA A 155 -17.11 13.11 10.53
N VAL A 156 -16.62 14.27 10.95
CA VAL A 156 -17.35 15.14 11.91
C VAL A 156 -18.72 15.54 11.34
N ALA A 157 -18.75 16.06 10.11
CA ALA A 157 -19.97 16.57 9.49
C ALA A 157 -21.00 15.48 9.16
N HIS A 158 -20.54 14.37 8.59
CA HIS A 158 -21.44 13.33 8.08
C HIS A 158 -21.71 12.22 9.08
N LEU A 159 -20.74 11.86 9.94
CA LEU A 159 -20.93 10.78 10.92
C LEU A 159 -21.35 11.30 12.29
N GLY A 160 -21.26 12.60 12.55
CA GLY A 160 -21.58 13.22 13.84
C GLY A 160 -20.59 12.83 14.94
N MET A 161 -19.35 12.56 14.58
CA MET A 161 -18.26 12.22 15.51
C MET A 161 -17.62 13.47 16.07
N SER A 162 -16.98 13.37 17.22
CA SER A 162 -16.07 14.41 17.72
C SER A 162 -14.82 14.46 16.82
N GLU A 163 -14.12 15.59 16.86
CA GLU A 163 -12.88 15.76 16.10
C GLU A 163 -11.80 14.74 16.53
N ASP A 164 -11.67 14.49 17.85
CA ASP A 164 -10.71 13.49 18.37
C ASP A 164 -11.01 12.08 17.88
N GLU A 165 -12.29 11.69 17.84
CA GLU A 165 -12.69 10.38 17.30
C GLU A 165 -12.40 10.30 15.80
N ALA A 166 -12.62 11.38 15.05
CA ALA A 166 -12.32 11.44 13.64
C ALA A 166 -10.82 11.32 13.37
N TRP A 167 -9.97 12.02 14.13
CA TRP A 167 -8.50 11.87 14.04
C TRP A 167 -8.00 10.47 14.37
N ALA A 168 -8.65 9.77 15.28
CA ALA A 168 -8.29 8.38 15.65
C ALA A 168 -8.75 7.33 14.61
N MET A 169 -9.53 7.73 13.61
CA MET A 169 -10.09 6.85 12.59
C MET A 169 -9.06 6.53 11.49
N THR A 170 -9.10 5.31 10.98
CA THR A 170 -8.37 4.92 9.76
C THR A 170 -9.24 5.14 8.52
N MET A 171 -8.65 5.23 7.33
CA MET A 171 -9.41 5.33 6.08
C MET A 171 -10.33 4.12 5.88
N THR A 172 -9.89 2.92 6.26
CA THR A 172 -10.73 1.71 6.21
C THR A 172 -11.95 1.85 7.11
N GLY A 173 -11.77 2.35 8.35
CA GLY A 173 -12.86 2.62 9.28
C GLY A 173 -13.82 3.69 8.76
N TYR A 174 -13.28 4.79 8.25
CA TYR A 174 -14.06 5.87 7.64
C TYR A 174 -14.92 5.39 6.47
N ARG A 175 -14.32 4.67 5.50
CA ARG A 175 -15.06 4.11 4.36
C ARG A 175 -16.17 3.13 4.79
N ALA A 176 -15.89 2.30 5.81
CA ALA A 176 -16.89 1.39 6.36
C ALA A 176 -18.06 2.15 7.01
N ALA A 177 -17.76 3.21 7.77
CA ALA A 177 -18.78 4.04 8.45
C ALA A 177 -19.65 4.83 7.45
N ILE A 178 -19.03 5.45 6.43
CA ILE A 178 -19.76 6.16 5.36
C ILE A 178 -20.67 5.18 4.62
N ARG A 179 -20.18 4.00 4.27
CA ARG A 179 -21.00 2.96 3.64
C ARG A 179 -22.17 2.50 4.50
N ALA A 180 -21.96 2.40 5.81
CA ALA A 180 -23.03 2.00 6.73
C ALA A 180 -24.14 3.06 6.80
N LYS A 181 -23.82 4.34 6.60
CA LYS A 181 -24.77 5.45 6.60
C LYS A 181 -25.55 5.58 5.30
N LEU A 182 -25.00 5.17 4.17
CA LEU A 182 -25.67 5.22 2.88
C LEU A 182 -26.74 4.11 2.79
N PRO A 183 -27.97 4.41 2.30
CA PRO A 183 -29.03 3.43 2.12
C PRO A 183 -28.56 2.25 1.22
N PRO A 184 -29.05 1.03 1.48
CA PRO A 184 -28.70 -0.15 0.66
C PRO A 184 -29.04 0.02 -0.83
N ASP A 185 -30.11 0.73 -1.14
CA ASP A 185 -30.62 0.90 -2.51
C ASP A 185 -29.70 1.75 -3.39
N GLU A 186 -29.01 2.74 -2.80
CA GLU A 186 -28.00 3.52 -3.53
C GLU A 186 -26.71 2.74 -3.83
N ARG A 187 -26.51 1.60 -3.14
CA ARG A 187 -25.32 0.74 -3.30
C ARG A 187 -25.51 -0.33 -4.38
N THR A 188 -26.75 -0.75 -4.64
CA THR A 188 -27.02 -1.99 -5.39
C THR A 188 -27.31 -1.78 -6.86
N GLU A 189 -27.77 -0.62 -7.29
CA GLU A 189 -28.02 -0.38 -8.72
C GLU A 189 -26.76 -0.19 -9.57
N LYS A 190 -25.63 0.27 -8.96
CA LYS A 190 -24.36 0.47 -9.66
C LYS A 190 -23.36 -0.70 -9.53
N ALA A 191 -23.62 -1.69 -8.68
CA ALA A 191 -22.67 -2.73 -8.32
C ALA A 191 -23.12 -4.16 -8.62
N LYS A 192 -24.00 -4.37 -9.58
CA LYS A 192 -24.11 -5.71 -10.18
C LYS A 192 -23.01 -5.82 -11.22
N PRO A 193 -21.93 -6.59 -10.97
CA PRO A 193 -21.02 -6.93 -12.04
C PRO A 193 -21.85 -7.68 -13.07
N ASN A 194 -22.10 -7.05 -14.20
CA ASN A 194 -22.62 -7.72 -15.38
C ASN A 194 -21.49 -8.59 -15.97
N VAL A 195 -20.90 -9.43 -15.11
CA VAL A 195 -20.04 -10.52 -15.53
C VAL A 195 -20.96 -11.63 -15.98
N GLN A 196 -21.68 -11.41 -17.08
CA GLN A 196 -21.95 -12.50 -17.96
C GLN A 196 -20.56 -12.94 -18.47
N ILE A 197 -19.94 -13.85 -17.72
CA ILE A 197 -18.84 -14.65 -18.25
C ILE A 197 -19.49 -15.34 -19.44
N ASN A 198 -19.26 -14.80 -20.62
CA ASN A 198 -19.64 -15.46 -21.85
C ASN A 198 -18.79 -16.74 -21.89
N LYS A 199 -19.41 -17.83 -21.43
CA LYS A 199 -18.77 -19.13 -21.29
C LYS A 199 -18.12 -19.54 -22.59
N GLN A 200 -18.72 -19.16 -23.73
CA GLN A 200 -18.15 -19.39 -25.06
C GLN A 200 -16.85 -18.62 -25.28
N ALA A 201 -16.78 -17.34 -24.92
CA ALA A 201 -15.56 -16.54 -25.07
C ALA A 201 -14.44 -16.98 -24.08
N TYR A 202 -14.80 -17.52 -22.91
CA TYR A 202 -13.84 -18.12 -22.00
C TYR A 202 -13.29 -19.43 -22.55
N ASP A 203 -14.15 -20.32 -23.05
CA ASP A 203 -13.76 -21.60 -23.62
C ASP A 203 -12.90 -21.42 -24.89
N GLU A 204 -13.23 -20.46 -25.76
CA GLU A 204 -12.41 -20.10 -26.93
C GLU A 204 -11.01 -19.58 -26.55
N ARG A 205 -10.91 -18.73 -25.50
CA ARG A 205 -9.61 -18.25 -25.00
C ARG A 205 -8.77 -19.38 -24.38
N MET A 206 -9.40 -20.29 -23.65
CA MET A 206 -8.74 -21.45 -23.07
C MET A 206 -8.26 -22.42 -24.15
N GLU A 207 -9.03 -22.61 -25.20
CA GLU A 207 -8.64 -23.46 -26.34
C GLU A 207 -7.49 -22.84 -27.16
N ALA A 208 -7.53 -21.52 -27.38
CA ALA A 208 -6.45 -20.78 -28.01
C ALA A 208 -5.14 -20.83 -27.19
N ALA A 209 -5.23 -20.72 -25.86
CA ALA A 209 -4.09 -20.85 -24.96
C ALA A 209 -3.49 -22.26 -24.97
N ARG A 210 -4.32 -23.32 -25.01
CA ARG A 210 -3.87 -24.72 -25.17
C ARG A 210 -3.13 -24.93 -26.50
N LYS A 211 -3.70 -24.46 -27.62
CA LYS A 211 -3.06 -24.55 -28.93
C LYS A 211 -1.72 -23.79 -29.01
N ALA A 212 -1.63 -22.63 -28.33
CA ALA A 212 -0.36 -21.89 -28.21
C ALA A 212 0.71 -22.65 -27.42
N LEU A 213 0.32 -23.28 -26.31
CA LEU A 213 1.22 -24.10 -25.48
C LEU A 213 1.74 -25.34 -26.20
N GLU A 214 0.90 -26.01 -26.98
CA GLU A 214 1.30 -27.15 -27.84
C GLU A 214 2.28 -26.72 -28.93
N ARG A 215 2.03 -25.59 -29.58
CA ARG A 215 2.96 -25.03 -30.59
C ARG A 215 4.32 -24.69 -29.98
N MET A 216 4.35 -24.20 -28.71
CA MET A 216 5.61 -23.94 -28.01
C MET A 216 6.34 -25.21 -27.63
N LYS A 217 5.64 -26.27 -27.20
CA LYS A 217 6.25 -27.59 -26.91
C LYS A 217 6.84 -28.21 -28.20
N ASN A 218 6.12 -28.18 -29.30
CA ASN A 218 6.57 -28.72 -30.58
C ASN A 218 7.76 -27.93 -31.18
N ARG A 219 7.86 -26.62 -30.93
CA ARG A 219 9.05 -25.81 -31.30
C ARG A 219 10.29 -26.17 -30.49
N LYS A 220 10.13 -26.48 -29.17
CA LYS A 220 11.26 -26.93 -28.34
C LYS A 220 11.77 -28.31 -28.77
N HIS A 221 10.90 -29.24 -29.14
CA HIS A 221 11.30 -30.55 -29.65
C HIS A 221 11.99 -30.50 -31.01
N LYS A 222 11.64 -29.54 -31.90
CA LYS A 222 12.32 -29.35 -33.19
C LYS A 222 13.70 -28.68 -33.10
N LYS A 223 14.00 -27.97 -32.00
CA LYS A 223 15.33 -27.37 -31.77
C LYS A 223 16.31 -28.30 -31.02
N ALA A 224 15.83 -29.43 -30.50
CA ALA A 224 16.63 -30.41 -29.77
C ALA A 224 16.99 -31.65 -30.61
N ARG A 225 16.68 -31.63 -31.92
CA ARG A 225 17.17 -32.54 -32.96
C ARG A 225 18.05 -31.76 -33.95
#